data_c43cd677e289c479d8bdb4de91113834
#
_entry.id   c43cd677e289c479d8bdb4de91113834
#
_cell.length_a   1.000
_cell.length_b   1.000
_cell.length_c   1.000
_cell.angle_alpha   90.00
_cell.angle_beta   90.00
_cell.angle_gamma   90.00
#
_symmetry.space_group_name_H-M   'P 1'
#
loop_
_entity.id
_entity.type
_entity.pdbx_description
1 polymer ?
#
loop_
_entity_poly.entity_id
_entity_poly.type
_entity_poly.pdbx_seq_one_letter_code
_entity_poly.pdbx_strand_id
1 'polypeptide(L)'
;MAGSFFSGGIVILLIILFFYLISSVKILAEYERGVIFRLGRVLGNPKGPGMILVFAPLDRIVRLSLRVEALEVPPQDLVTRDNVTVKVNAVVYFRVVDPIRAVIEVSNFLYATSQLAQTTLRSVLGEVELDELLSQREKINIRLQAVLDQHTGPWGVKVTMVEVKQVDLPDQMIRAIARQAEAERERRAKIIHAEGEYLAAEKLTMAAQQIQKEPVTIQLRYLQTLVEIASEKNSTVIFPVPVDLMTSLTRLVEKHASEPPARAAVHEIP
;
A
#
# COMPACT_ATOMS: atom_id res chain seq x y z
N MET A 1 -25.91 -80.51 14.83
CA MET A 1 -24.88 -79.76 14.04
C MET A 1 -25.44 -78.62 13.26
N ALA A 2 -26.70 -78.54 12.82
CA ALA A 2 -27.25 -77.38 12.08
C ALA A 2 -27.40 -76.09 12.90
N GLY A 3 -27.61 -76.15 14.21
CA GLY A 3 -27.79 -74.95 15.04
C GLY A 3 -26.52 -74.09 15.28
N SER A 4 -25.32 -74.72 15.27
CA SER A 4 -24.06 -74.05 15.51
C SER A 4 -23.58 -73.26 14.23
N PHE A 5 -23.94 -73.71 13.05
CA PHE A 5 -23.67 -72.96 11.79
C PHE A 5 -24.59 -71.76 11.63
N PHE A 6 -25.84 -71.87 12.15
CA PHE A 6 -26.79 -70.76 12.08
C PHE A 6 -26.41 -69.64 13.05
N SER A 7 -25.92 -69.99 14.23
CA SER A 7 -25.44 -69.02 15.24
C SER A 7 -24.14 -68.35 14.81
N GLY A 8 -23.21 -69.06 14.18
CA GLY A 8 -21.98 -68.44 13.59
C GLY A 8 -22.26 -67.42 12.46
N GLY A 9 -23.21 -67.74 11.55
CA GLY A 9 -23.62 -66.86 10.52
C GLY A 9 -24.23 -65.55 11.02
N ILE A 10 -25.07 -65.62 12.06
CA ILE A 10 -25.67 -64.43 12.70
C ILE A 10 -24.60 -63.55 13.36
N VAL A 11 -23.62 -64.12 14.01
CA VAL A 11 -22.52 -63.38 14.66
C VAL A 11 -21.68 -62.67 13.60
N ILE A 12 -21.34 -63.31 12.48
CA ILE A 12 -20.60 -62.68 11.39
C ILE A 12 -21.41 -61.55 10.78
N LEU A 13 -22.69 -61.69 10.55
CA LEU A 13 -23.57 -60.64 10.02
C LEU A 13 -23.67 -59.45 11.00
N LEU A 14 -23.76 -59.66 12.26
CA LEU A 14 -23.75 -58.58 13.28
C LEU A 14 -22.41 -57.85 13.31
N ILE A 15 -21.30 -58.53 13.18
CA ILE A 15 -19.98 -57.91 13.09
C ILE A 15 -19.87 -57.04 11.85
N ILE A 16 -20.31 -57.54 10.69
CA ILE A 16 -20.32 -56.77 9.41
C ILE A 16 -21.22 -55.53 9.56
N LEU A 17 -22.42 -55.71 10.13
CA LEU A 17 -23.34 -54.60 10.37
C LEU A 17 -22.74 -53.55 11.33
N PHE A 18 -22.07 -53.97 12.36
CA PHE A 18 -21.39 -53.10 13.33
C PHE A 18 -20.27 -52.30 12.67
N PHE A 19 -19.39 -52.91 11.88
CA PHE A 19 -18.37 -52.25 11.13
C PHE A 19 -18.95 -51.27 10.07
N TYR A 20 -20.04 -51.66 9.44
CA TYR A 20 -20.76 -50.80 8.50
C TYR A 20 -21.32 -49.55 9.17
N LEU A 21 -21.93 -49.67 10.35
CA LEU A 21 -22.45 -48.56 11.12
C LEU A 21 -21.34 -47.61 11.58
N ILE A 22 -20.20 -48.13 12.02
CA ILE A 22 -19.04 -47.30 12.39
C ILE A 22 -18.49 -46.57 11.18
N SER A 23 -18.38 -47.22 10.05
CA SER A 23 -17.90 -46.58 8.79
C SER A 23 -18.85 -45.51 8.25
N SER A 24 -20.16 -45.61 8.60
CA SER A 24 -21.20 -44.65 8.21
C SER A 24 -21.14 -43.33 8.99
N VAL A 25 -20.44 -43.32 10.14
CA VAL A 25 -20.27 -42.10 10.93
C VAL A 25 -19.18 -41.24 10.33
N LYS A 26 -19.53 -39.99 9.97
CA LYS A 26 -18.58 -38.97 9.55
C LYS A 26 -18.66 -37.78 10.47
N ILE A 27 -17.49 -37.21 10.82
CA ILE A 27 -17.40 -36.02 11.64
C ILE A 27 -17.03 -34.87 10.74
N LEU A 28 -17.78 -33.76 10.79
CA LEU A 28 -17.53 -32.51 10.11
C LEU A 28 -17.00 -31.48 11.11
N ALA A 29 -15.97 -30.73 10.71
CA ALA A 29 -15.47 -29.61 11.48
C ALA A 29 -16.50 -28.44 11.47
N GLU A 30 -16.35 -27.51 12.40
CA GLU A 30 -17.27 -26.36 12.53
C GLU A 30 -17.34 -25.51 11.27
N TYR A 31 -16.22 -25.40 10.58
CA TYR A 31 -16.07 -24.64 9.32
C TYR A 31 -16.42 -25.44 8.07
N GLU A 32 -16.80 -26.72 8.21
CA GLU A 32 -17.19 -27.58 7.09
C GLU A 32 -18.71 -27.75 7.03
N ARG A 33 -19.20 -27.89 5.81
CA ARG A 33 -20.58 -28.30 5.53
C ARG A 33 -20.58 -29.48 4.56
N GLY A 34 -21.43 -30.43 4.87
CA GLY A 34 -21.63 -31.63 4.04
C GLY A 34 -22.89 -31.51 3.18
N VAL A 35 -22.72 -31.56 1.87
CA VAL A 35 -23.85 -31.75 0.96
C VAL A 35 -24.01 -33.23 0.68
N ILE A 36 -25.14 -33.79 1.06
CA ILE A 36 -25.43 -35.22 0.91
C ILE A 36 -26.31 -35.47 -0.31
N PHE A 37 -25.86 -36.32 -1.19
CA PHE A 37 -26.59 -36.85 -2.32
C PHE A 37 -27.11 -38.22 -1.99
N ARG A 38 -28.42 -38.41 -1.87
CA ARG A 38 -29.09 -39.67 -1.67
C ARG A 38 -29.68 -40.16 -2.98
N LEU A 39 -29.18 -41.31 -3.47
CA LEU A 39 -29.63 -41.85 -4.77
C LEU A 39 -29.60 -40.78 -5.89
N GLY A 40 -28.59 -39.93 -5.91
CA GLY A 40 -28.43 -38.85 -6.90
C GLY A 40 -29.22 -37.56 -6.64
N ARG A 41 -30.08 -37.51 -5.61
CA ARG A 41 -30.82 -36.30 -5.22
C ARG A 41 -30.19 -35.64 -4.02
N VAL A 42 -30.06 -34.32 -4.03
CA VAL A 42 -29.60 -33.56 -2.88
C VAL A 42 -30.60 -33.60 -1.75
N LEU A 43 -30.16 -33.91 -0.54
CA LEU A 43 -30.95 -33.66 0.67
C LEU A 43 -31.06 -32.14 0.90
N GLY A 44 -32.31 -31.64 1.08
CA GLY A 44 -32.66 -30.21 1.05
C GLY A 44 -31.86 -29.25 1.92
N ASN A 45 -31.11 -29.71 2.94
CA ASN A 45 -30.29 -28.86 3.80
C ASN A 45 -28.86 -29.38 3.91
N PRO A 46 -27.83 -28.52 3.82
CA PRO A 46 -26.47 -28.92 4.07
C PRO A 46 -26.34 -29.34 5.54
N LYS A 47 -25.67 -30.46 5.79
CA LYS A 47 -25.44 -30.96 7.15
C LYS A 47 -24.38 -30.06 7.84
N GLY A 48 -24.71 -29.68 9.07
CA GLY A 48 -23.86 -28.84 9.91
C GLY A 48 -22.70 -29.58 10.53
N PRO A 49 -21.92 -28.90 11.41
CA PRO A 49 -20.80 -29.48 12.11
C PRO A 49 -21.27 -30.58 13.09
N GLY A 50 -20.34 -31.45 13.41
CA GLY A 50 -20.56 -32.57 14.33
C GLY A 50 -20.69 -33.92 13.65
N MET A 51 -21.29 -34.87 14.33
CA MET A 51 -21.44 -36.25 13.89
C MET A 51 -22.64 -36.40 12.96
N ILE A 52 -22.40 -36.90 11.77
CA ILE A 52 -23.43 -37.19 10.78
C ILE A 52 -23.36 -38.64 10.32
N LEU A 53 -24.51 -39.19 9.96
CA LEU A 53 -24.63 -40.55 9.41
C LEU A 53 -24.77 -40.47 7.90
N VAL A 54 -23.87 -41.18 7.19
CA VAL A 54 -23.80 -41.27 5.73
C VAL A 54 -23.80 -42.74 5.36
N PHE A 55 -24.90 -43.22 4.78
CA PHE A 55 -25.07 -44.63 4.44
C PHE A 55 -24.53 -44.93 3.06
N ALA A 56 -23.26 -45.32 2.96
CA ALA A 56 -22.70 -45.83 1.68
C ALA A 56 -23.30 -47.19 1.37
N PRO A 57 -23.65 -47.51 0.11
CA PRO A 57 -23.45 -46.77 -1.09
C PRO A 57 -24.59 -45.81 -1.51
N LEU A 58 -25.66 -45.73 -0.72
CA LEU A 58 -26.86 -44.92 -1.03
C LEU A 58 -26.57 -43.40 -0.97
N ASP A 59 -25.76 -42.98 0.00
CA ASP A 59 -25.42 -41.59 0.26
C ASP A 59 -24.00 -41.28 -0.15
N ARG A 60 -23.82 -40.17 -0.91
CA ARG A 60 -22.53 -39.58 -1.25
C ARG A 60 -22.44 -38.22 -0.60
N ILE A 61 -21.37 -37.96 0.12
CA ILE A 61 -21.12 -36.66 0.74
C ILE A 61 -20.03 -35.88 0.00
N VAL A 62 -20.32 -34.59 -0.25
CA VAL A 62 -19.33 -33.60 -0.69
C VAL A 62 -19.12 -32.62 0.45
N ARG A 63 -17.87 -32.46 0.90
CA ARG A 63 -17.49 -31.55 1.98
C ARG A 63 -16.99 -30.26 1.37
N LEU A 64 -17.43 -29.14 1.93
CA LEU A 64 -17.05 -27.78 1.52
C LEU A 64 -16.62 -26.99 2.74
N SER A 65 -15.54 -26.22 2.61
CA SER A 65 -15.11 -25.28 3.64
C SER A 65 -15.88 -23.96 3.49
N LEU A 66 -16.29 -23.37 4.62
CA LEU A 66 -16.90 -22.03 4.66
C LEU A 66 -15.88 -20.93 4.93
N ARG A 67 -14.61 -21.29 5.11
CA ARG A 67 -13.54 -20.32 5.34
C ARG A 67 -13.29 -19.49 4.08
N VAL A 68 -12.69 -18.34 4.30
CA VAL A 68 -12.15 -17.56 3.17
C VAL A 68 -10.94 -18.29 2.63
N GLU A 69 -10.95 -18.53 1.33
CA GLU A 69 -9.86 -19.11 0.57
C GLU A 69 -9.30 -18.09 -0.40
N ALA A 70 -7.99 -18.11 -0.62
CA ALA A 70 -7.31 -17.26 -1.59
C ALA A 70 -7.08 -18.06 -2.88
N LEU A 71 -7.63 -17.55 -3.97
CA LEU A 71 -7.45 -18.11 -5.31
C LEU A 71 -6.49 -17.22 -6.08
N GLU A 72 -5.34 -17.76 -6.43
CA GLU A 72 -4.37 -17.06 -7.25
C GLU A 72 -4.76 -17.13 -8.72
N VAL A 73 -4.89 -15.95 -9.35
CA VAL A 73 -5.17 -15.82 -10.78
C VAL A 73 -3.84 -15.70 -11.50
N PRO A 74 -3.54 -16.61 -12.43
CA PRO A 74 -2.28 -16.59 -13.17
C PRO A 74 -2.12 -15.28 -13.97
N PRO A 75 -0.87 -14.87 -14.26
CA PRO A 75 -0.59 -13.65 -15.01
C PRO A 75 -1.30 -13.66 -16.37
N GLN A 76 -1.98 -12.55 -16.69
CA GLN A 76 -2.69 -12.33 -17.93
C GLN A 76 -2.04 -11.19 -18.70
N ASP A 77 -1.74 -11.44 -19.97
CA ASP A 77 -1.37 -10.39 -20.91
C ASP A 77 -2.65 -9.66 -21.37
N LEU A 78 -2.68 -8.36 -21.19
CA LEU A 78 -3.80 -7.52 -21.60
C LEU A 78 -3.30 -6.19 -22.15
N VAL A 79 -4.17 -5.49 -22.88
CA VAL A 79 -3.89 -4.17 -23.43
C VAL A 79 -4.82 -3.19 -22.74
N THR A 80 -4.25 -2.14 -22.15
CA THR A 80 -4.99 -1.05 -21.50
C THR A 80 -5.66 -0.14 -22.53
N ARG A 81 -6.53 0.77 -22.07
CA ARG A 81 -7.24 1.72 -22.96
C ARG A 81 -6.29 2.63 -23.74
N ASP A 82 -5.16 2.96 -23.19
CA ASP A 82 -4.08 3.74 -23.82
C ASP A 82 -3.12 2.91 -24.69
N ASN A 83 -3.56 1.68 -25.06
CA ASN A 83 -2.86 0.77 -25.95
C ASN A 83 -1.48 0.30 -25.46
N VAL A 84 -1.32 0.18 -24.15
CA VAL A 84 -0.11 -0.39 -23.53
C VAL A 84 -0.34 -1.84 -23.16
N THR A 85 0.55 -2.72 -23.62
CA THR A 85 0.51 -4.14 -23.21
C THR A 85 1.11 -4.28 -21.83
N VAL A 86 0.35 -4.87 -20.90
CA VAL A 86 0.78 -5.13 -19.52
C VAL A 86 0.49 -6.57 -19.15
N LYS A 87 1.30 -7.12 -18.25
CA LYS A 87 1.05 -8.42 -17.66
C LYS A 87 0.62 -8.23 -16.21
N VAL A 88 -0.58 -8.73 -15.87
CA VAL A 88 -1.20 -8.51 -14.57
C VAL A 88 -1.60 -9.82 -13.94
N ASN A 89 -1.30 -10.01 -12.67
CA ASN A 89 -1.80 -11.09 -11.83
C ASN A 89 -2.62 -10.54 -10.66
N ALA A 90 -3.52 -11.37 -10.13
CA ALA A 90 -4.40 -10.98 -9.03
C ALA A 90 -4.62 -12.14 -8.06
N VAL A 91 -5.12 -11.83 -6.88
CA VAL A 91 -5.63 -12.79 -5.91
C VAL A 91 -7.08 -12.46 -5.63
N VAL A 92 -7.92 -13.50 -5.67
CA VAL A 92 -9.33 -13.41 -5.34
C VAL A 92 -9.56 -14.12 -4.01
N TYR A 93 -10.04 -13.39 -3.02
CA TYR A 93 -10.48 -13.95 -1.75
C TYR A 93 -11.98 -14.21 -1.81
N PHE A 94 -12.36 -15.45 -1.61
CA PHE A 94 -13.75 -15.87 -1.69
C PHE A 94 -14.08 -16.85 -0.58
N ARG A 95 -15.37 -17.04 -0.33
CA ARG A 95 -15.90 -18.08 0.57
C ARG A 95 -17.19 -18.64 0.02
N VAL A 96 -17.47 -19.90 0.35
CA VAL A 96 -18.75 -20.52 0.03
C VAL A 96 -19.79 -20.06 1.07
N VAL A 97 -20.90 -19.48 0.59
CA VAL A 97 -22.04 -19.06 1.40
C VAL A 97 -23.16 -20.10 1.33
N ASP A 98 -23.44 -20.59 0.12
CA ASP A 98 -24.43 -21.64 -0.11
C ASP A 98 -23.75 -22.89 -0.65
N PRO A 99 -23.46 -23.90 0.21
CA PRO A 99 -22.81 -25.13 -0.19
C PRO A 99 -23.58 -25.95 -1.22
N ILE A 100 -24.92 -25.87 -1.20
CA ILE A 100 -25.76 -26.62 -2.14
C ILE A 100 -25.58 -26.08 -3.55
N ARG A 101 -25.72 -24.76 -3.73
CA ARG A 101 -25.52 -24.11 -5.02
C ARG A 101 -24.11 -24.31 -5.52
N ALA A 102 -23.10 -24.23 -4.65
CA ALA A 102 -21.70 -24.41 -5.05
C ALA A 102 -21.40 -25.80 -5.64
N VAL A 103 -22.19 -26.82 -5.30
CA VAL A 103 -22.03 -28.18 -5.82
C VAL A 103 -22.96 -28.50 -6.97
N ILE A 104 -24.16 -27.89 -7.02
CA ILE A 104 -25.16 -28.21 -8.05
C ILE A 104 -24.97 -27.36 -9.28
N GLU A 105 -24.80 -26.03 -9.11
CA GLU A 105 -24.78 -25.07 -10.23
C GLU A 105 -23.49 -25.15 -11.04
N VAL A 106 -22.39 -25.53 -10.40
CA VAL A 106 -21.06 -25.57 -11.03
C VAL A 106 -20.31 -26.84 -10.67
N SER A 107 -19.79 -27.53 -11.64
CA SER A 107 -19.05 -28.79 -11.43
C SER A 107 -17.75 -28.59 -10.62
N ASN A 108 -17.07 -27.46 -10.83
CA ASN A 108 -15.89 -27.05 -10.07
C ASN A 108 -15.87 -25.52 -9.95
N PHE A 109 -16.35 -25.03 -8.82
CA PHE A 109 -16.47 -23.60 -8.55
C PHE A 109 -15.09 -22.92 -8.48
N LEU A 110 -14.03 -23.60 -8.02
CA LEU A 110 -12.67 -23.06 -7.99
C LEU A 110 -12.16 -22.76 -9.41
N TYR A 111 -12.29 -23.74 -10.28
CA TYR A 111 -11.87 -23.57 -11.67
C TYR A 111 -12.72 -22.51 -12.39
N ALA A 112 -14.05 -22.57 -12.22
CA ALA A 112 -14.95 -21.61 -12.85
C ALA A 112 -14.68 -20.18 -12.36
N THR A 113 -14.46 -19.97 -11.05
CA THR A 113 -14.11 -18.67 -10.49
C THR A 113 -12.76 -18.17 -11.02
N SER A 114 -11.78 -19.07 -11.18
CA SER A 114 -10.48 -18.70 -11.77
C SER A 114 -10.62 -18.22 -13.23
N GLN A 115 -11.37 -18.95 -14.05
CA GLN A 115 -11.60 -18.56 -15.46
C GLN A 115 -12.40 -17.25 -15.55
N LEU A 116 -13.41 -17.11 -14.71
CA LEU A 116 -14.18 -15.86 -14.63
C LEU A 116 -13.30 -14.69 -14.20
N ALA A 117 -12.44 -14.88 -13.21
CA ALA A 117 -11.52 -13.85 -12.75
C ALA A 117 -10.55 -13.42 -13.87
N GLN A 118 -9.99 -14.35 -14.63
CA GLN A 118 -9.11 -14.06 -15.77
C GLN A 118 -9.80 -13.21 -16.85
N THR A 119 -11.03 -13.60 -17.21
CA THR A 119 -11.81 -12.85 -18.21
C THR A 119 -12.25 -11.50 -17.72
N THR A 120 -12.67 -11.39 -16.45
CA THR A 120 -13.06 -10.12 -15.83
C THR A 120 -11.88 -9.18 -15.68
N LEU A 121 -10.70 -9.68 -15.27
CA LEU A 121 -9.47 -8.89 -15.24
C LEU A 121 -9.19 -8.27 -16.61
N ARG A 122 -9.21 -9.07 -17.66
CA ARG A 122 -8.96 -8.59 -19.03
C ARG A 122 -9.98 -7.54 -19.46
N SER A 123 -11.26 -7.72 -19.15
CA SER A 123 -12.31 -6.78 -19.52
C SER A 123 -12.17 -5.46 -18.74
N VAL A 124 -12.10 -5.52 -17.41
CA VAL A 124 -12.08 -4.33 -16.55
C VAL A 124 -10.80 -3.53 -16.74
N LEU A 125 -9.65 -4.21 -16.81
CA LEU A 125 -8.36 -3.52 -16.98
C LEU A 125 -8.15 -3.00 -18.42
N GLY A 126 -8.79 -3.62 -19.42
CA GLY A 126 -8.80 -3.12 -20.80
C GLY A 126 -9.57 -1.80 -20.97
N GLU A 127 -10.46 -1.45 -20.04
CA GLU A 127 -11.22 -0.19 -20.04
C GLU A 127 -10.48 0.95 -19.31
N VAL A 128 -9.39 0.67 -18.59
CA VAL A 128 -8.67 1.59 -17.71
C VAL A 128 -7.35 2.02 -18.36
N GLU A 129 -6.92 3.25 -18.11
CA GLU A 129 -5.60 3.74 -18.51
C GLU A 129 -4.52 3.21 -17.56
N LEU A 130 -3.28 3.13 -18.07
CA LEU A 130 -2.14 2.66 -17.29
C LEU A 130 -1.89 3.52 -16.04
N ASP A 131 -2.03 4.82 -16.13
CA ASP A 131 -1.84 5.73 -15.00
C ASP A 131 -2.89 5.48 -13.89
N GLU A 132 -4.14 5.24 -14.27
CA GLU A 132 -5.20 4.88 -13.33
C GLU A 132 -4.93 3.50 -12.67
N LEU A 133 -4.45 2.53 -13.45
CA LEU A 133 -4.06 1.20 -12.97
C LEU A 133 -2.94 1.25 -11.93
N LEU A 134 -2.00 2.19 -12.07
CA LEU A 134 -0.88 2.35 -11.15
C LEU A 134 -1.23 3.19 -9.91
N SER A 135 -2.04 4.24 -10.09
CA SER A 135 -2.34 5.25 -9.05
C SER A 135 -3.62 4.94 -8.25
N GLN A 136 -4.64 4.31 -8.86
CA GLN A 136 -5.97 4.09 -8.26
C GLN A 136 -6.34 2.60 -8.12
N ARG A 137 -5.40 1.78 -7.67
CA ARG A 137 -5.57 0.32 -7.54
C ARG A 137 -6.80 -0.08 -6.72
N GLU A 138 -7.08 0.64 -5.64
CA GLU A 138 -8.19 0.33 -4.75
C GLU A 138 -9.55 0.45 -5.46
N LYS A 139 -9.74 1.47 -6.27
CA LYS A 139 -10.95 1.66 -7.07
C LYS A 139 -11.16 0.51 -8.08
N ILE A 140 -10.06 0.06 -8.68
CA ILE A 140 -10.07 -1.08 -9.63
C ILE A 140 -10.39 -2.37 -8.89
N ASN A 141 -9.78 -2.62 -7.73
CA ASN A 141 -10.03 -3.78 -6.90
C ASN A 141 -11.51 -3.87 -6.49
N ILE A 142 -12.13 -2.75 -6.08
CA ILE A 142 -13.55 -2.68 -5.73
C ILE A 142 -14.41 -2.98 -6.97
N ARG A 143 -14.07 -2.45 -8.14
CA ARG A 143 -14.81 -2.71 -9.38
C ARG A 143 -14.72 -4.17 -9.79
N LEU A 144 -13.53 -4.76 -9.72
CA LEU A 144 -13.29 -6.20 -9.99
C LEU A 144 -14.09 -7.07 -9.02
N GLN A 145 -14.05 -6.76 -7.73
CA GLN A 145 -14.80 -7.47 -6.70
C GLN A 145 -16.31 -7.43 -6.98
N ALA A 146 -16.87 -6.26 -7.29
CA ALA A 146 -18.30 -6.10 -7.56
C ALA A 146 -18.75 -6.93 -8.77
N VAL A 147 -17.99 -6.92 -9.87
CA VAL A 147 -18.31 -7.70 -11.06
C VAL A 147 -18.19 -9.20 -10.78
N LEU A 148 -17.14 -9.63 -10.11
CA LEU A 148 -16.95 -11.05 -9.77
C LEU A 148 -18.02 -11.56 -8.81
N ASP A 149 -18.36 -10.79 -7.76
CA ASP A 149 -19.38 -11.17 -6.78
C ASP A 149 -20.77 -11.29 -7.42
N GLN A 150 -21.08 -10.42 -8.37
CA GLN A 150 -22.32 -10.50 -9.14
C GLN A 150 -22.44 -11.82 -9.94
N HIS A 151 -21.35 -12.26 -10.57
CA HIS A 151 -21.34 -13.47 -11.37
C HIS A 151 -21.21 -14.75 -10.56
N THR A 152 -20.52 -14.73 -9.42
CA THR A 152 -20.35 -15.90 -8.54
C THR A 152 -21.48 -16.10 -7.55
N GLY A 153 -22.27 -15.04 -7.28
CA GLY A 153 -23.42 -15.10 -6.39
C GLY A 153 -24.43 -16.21 -6.70
N PRO A 154 -24.86 -16.42 -7.96
CA PRO A 154 -25.73 -17.55 -8.34
C PRO A 154 -25.15 -18.92 -7.98
N TRP A 155 -23.85 -19.07 -7.97
CA TRP A 155 -23.15 -20.31 -7.59
C TRP A 155 -23.01 -20.50 -6.07
N GLY A 156 -23.55 -19.57 -5.26
CA GLY A 156 -23.40 -19.62 -3.80
C GLY A 156 -21.99 -19.31 -3.28
N VAL A 157 -21.15 -18.72 -4.12
CA VAL A 157 -19.79 -18.26 -3.80
C VAL A 157 -19.79 -16.74 -3.67
N LYS A 158 -19.27 -16.24 -2.56
CA LYS A 158 -19.14 -14.81 -2.31
C LYS A 158 -17.69 -14.38 -2.42
N VAL A 159 -17.40 -13.45 -3.30
CA VAL A 159 -16.11 -12.79 -3.41
C VAL A 159 -16.01 -11.69 -2.35
N THR A 160 -15.08 -11.85 -1.42
CA THR A 160 -14.89 -10.92 -0.31
C THR A 160 -14.00 -9.76 -0.71
N MET A 161 -12.92 -10.05 -1.45
CA MET A 161 -11.92 -9.06 -1.86
C MET A 161 -11.19 -9.54 -3.11
N VAL A 162 -10.76 -8.60 -3.93
CA VAL A 162 -9.89 -8.85 -5.06
C VAL A 162 -8.70 -7.90 -4.96
N GLU A 163 -7.51 -8.42 -5.14
CA GLU A 163 -6.28 -7.63 -5.12
C GLU A 163 -5.44 -7.89 -6.37
N VAL A 164 -5.13 -6.82 -7.07
CA VAL A 164 -4.13 -6.84 -8.13
C VAL A 164 -2.75 -6.84 -7.48
N LYS A 165 -1.99 -7.95 -7.66
CA LYS A 165 -0.66 -8.13 -7.06
C LYS A 165 0.40 -7.29 -7.76
N GLN A 166 0.65 -7.61 -9.02
CA GLN A 166 1.76 -7.07 -9.79
C GLN A 166 1.29 -6.68 -11.18
N VAL A 167 1.83 -5.57 -11.66
CA VAL A 167 1.67 -5.08 -13.02
C VAL A 167 3.04 -5.01 -13.64
N ASP A 168 3.34 -5.96 -14.53
CA ASP A 168 4.60 -5.99 -15.24
C ASP A 168 4.46 -5.21 -16.54
N LEU A 169 5.36 -4.25 -16.73
CA LEU A 169 5.43 -3.36 -17.87
C LEU A 169 6.62 -3.73 -18.75
N PRO A 170 6.54 -3.49 -20.06
CA PRO A 170 7.71 -3.60 -20.94
C PRO A 170 8.83 -2.68 -20.52
N ASP A 171 10.10 -3.13 -20.61
CA ASP A 171 11.29 -2.36 -20.18
C ASP A 171 11.39 -0.96 -20.81
N GLN A 172 10.94 -0.80 -22.03
CA GLN A 172 10.92 0.51 -22.71
C GLN A 172 9.96 1.49 -22.02
N MET A 173 8.80 0.99 -21.57
CA MET A 173 7.80 1.80 -20.86
C MET A 173 8.27 2.15 -19.46
N ILE A 174 8.89 1.21 -18.73
CA ILE A 174 9.49 1.47 -17.41
C ILE A 174 10.49 2.62 -17.51
N ARG A 175 11.37 2.59 -18.54
CA ARG A 175 12.34 3.66 -18.78
C ARG A 175 11.68 5.00 -19.17
N ALA A 176 10.59 4.97 -19.90
CA ALA A 176 9.85 6.19 -20.28
C ALA A 176 9.19 6.83 -19.05
N ILE A 177 8.49 6.02 -18.24
CA ILE A 177 7.85 6.48 -16.99
C ILE A 177 8.89 7.00 -15.99
N ALA A 178 10.05 6.33 -15.86
CA ALA A 178 11.13 6.78 -15.00
C ALA A 178 11.64 8.18 -15.41
N ARG A 179 11.88 8.41 -16.69
CA ARG A 179 12.29 9.74 -17.20
C ARG A 179 11.21 10.81 -16.98
N GLN A 180 9.95 10.46 -17.21
CA GLN A 180 8.82 11.38 -16.96
C GLN A 180 8.72 11.75 -15.48
N ALA A 181 8.83 10.75 -14.59
CA ALA A 181 8.81 10.96 -13.14
C ALA A 181 9.99 11.81 -12.65
N GLU A 182 11.19 11.60 -13.22
CA GLU A 182 12.37 12.41 -12.93
C GLU A 182 12.19 13.87 -13.37
N ALA A 183 11.71 14.10 -14.59
CA ALA A 183 11.42 15.44 -15.10
C ALA A 183 10.35 16.17 -14.26
N GLU A 184 9.30 15.45 -13.84
CA GLU A 184 8.25 16.03 -12.99
C GLU A 184 8.78 16.36 -11.58
N ARG A 185 9.63 15.50 -11.01
CA ARG A 185 10.30 15.78 -9.72
C ARG A 185 11.22 17.00 -9.84
N GLU A 186 12.00 17.10 -10.92
CA GLU A 186 12.87 18.25 -11.16
C GLU A 186 12.04 19.53 -11.32
N ARG A 187 10.96 19.49 -12.07
CA ARG A 187 10.02 20.62 -12.21
C ARG A 187 9.47 21.06 -10.85
N ARG A 188 8.99 20.13 -10.05
CA ARG A 188 8.48 20.44 -8.70
C ARG A 188 9.56 20.97 -7.78
N ALA A 189 10.76 20.41 -7.81
CA ALA A 189 11.90 20.91 -7.03
C ALA A 189 12.25 22.36 -7.39
N LYS A 190 12.26 22.73 -8.70
CA LYS A 190 12.48 24.09 -9.15
C LYS A 190 11.40 25.06 -8.68
N ILE A 191 10.12 24.64 -8.70
CA ILE A 191 9.01 25.47 -8.18
C ILE A 191 9.16 25.69 -6.68
N ILE A 192 9.37 24.63 -5.91
CA ILE A 192 9.54 24.70 -4.45
C ILE A 192 10.75 25.58 -4.08
N HIS A 193 11.86 25.45 -4.82
CA HIS A 193 13.04 26.29 -4.62
C HIS A 193 12.74 27.76 -4.89
N ALA A 194 12.09 28.06 -6.01
CA ALA A 194 11.71 29.44 -6.36
C ALA A 194 10.72 30.06 -5.35
N GLU A 195 9.73 29.28 -4.89
CA GLU A 195 8.81 29.71 -3.83
C GLU A 195 9.55 29.92 -2.51
N GLY A 196 10.49 29.05 -2.17
CA GLY A 196 11.35 29.16 -0.99
C GLY A 196 12.22 30.44 -1.05
N GLU A 197 12.84 30.72 -2.19
CA GLU A 197 13.62 31.95 -2.41
C GLU A 197 12.75 33.20 -2.30
N TYR A 198 11.55 33.17 -2.88
CA TYR A 198 10.60 34.29 -2.80
C TYR A 198 10.19 34.56 -1.34
N LEU A 199 9.79 33.53 -0.60
CA LEU A 199 9.44 33.64 0.82
C LEU A 199 10.63 34.08 1.68
N ALA A 200 11.83 33.59 1.40
CA ALA A 200 13.04 33.99 2.08
C ALA A 200 13.35 35.49 1.81
N ALA A 201 13.26 35.93 0.55
CA ALA A 201 13.46 37.33 0.18
C ALA A 201 12.45 38.26 0.86
N GLU A 202 11.17 37.86 0.91
CA GLU A 202 10.13 38.61 1.64
C GLU A 202 10.46 38.73 3.12
N LYS A 203 10.82 37.61 3.78
CA LYS A 203 11.21 37.60 5.20
C LYS A 203 12.47 38.42 5.46
N LEU A 204 13.47 38.34 4.61
CA LEU A 204 14.68 39.15 4.69
C LEU A 204 14.39 40.63 4.54
N THR A 205 13.50 40.99 3.61
CA THR A 205 13.08 42.39 3.42
C THR A 205 12.36 42.94 4.64
N MET A 206 11.42 42.16 5.22
CA MET A 206 10.75 42.54 6.47
C MET A 206 11.75 42.67 7.64
N ALA A 207 12.70 41.74 7.76
CA ALA A 207 13.75 41.80 8.77
C ALA A 207 14.64 43.03 8.57
N ALA A 208 15.06 43.34 7.34
CA ALA A 208 15.86 44.53 7.02
C ALA A 208 15.12 45.81 7.36
N GLN A 209 13.82 45.93 7.02
CA GLN A 209 12.99 47.08 7.40
C GLN A 209 12.88 47.29 8.93
N GLN A 210 12.81 46.17 9.69
CA GLN A 210 12.76 46.23 11.15
C GLN A 210 14.12 46.65 11.75
N ILE A 211 15.21 46.14 11.20
CA ILE A 211 16.59 46.45 11.61
C ILE A 211 16.93 47.89 11.27
N GLN A 212 16.42 48.44 10.17
CA GLN A 212 16.68 49.82 9.73
C GLN A 212 16.12 50.88 10.73
N LYS A 213 15.11 50.53 11.55
CA LYS A 213 14.54 51.42 12.56
C LYS A 213 15.52 51.72 13.70
N GLU A 214 16.44 50.81 13.98
CA GLU A 214 17.41 50.91 15.08
C GLU A 214 18.82 50.62 14.54
N PRO A 215 19.62 51.66 14.21
CA PRO A 215 20.95 51.50 13.57
C PRO A 215 21.94 50.64 14.38
N VAL A 216 21.80 50.61 15.71
CA VAL A 216 22.65 49.79 16.58
C VAL A 216 22.46 48.28 16.33
N THR A 217 21.29 47.88 15.85
CA THR A 217 20.96 46.46 15.58
C THR A 217 21.82 45.89 14.46
N ILE A 218 22.22 46.73 13.47
CA ILE A 218 23.12 46.30 12.38
C ILE A 218 24.49 45.93 12.92
N GLN A 219 25.01 46.74 13.89
CA GLN A 219 26.30 46.45 14.49
C GLN A 219 26.30 45.19 15.37
N LEU A 220 25.21 44.98 16.12
CA LEU A 220 25.02 43.74 16.88
C LEU A 220 24.93 42.51 16.00
N ARG A 221 24.20 42.59 14.87
CA ARG A 221 24.09 41.51 13.92
C ARG A 221 25.41 41.18 13.22
N TYR A 222 26.20 42.23 12.91
CA TYR A 222 27.54 42.06 12.37
C TYR A 222 28.45 41.29 13.35
N LEU A 223 28.44 41.68 14.64
CA LEU A 223 29.18 40.97 15.68
C LEU A 223 28.71 39.54 15.86
N GLN A 224 27.40 39.31 15.79
CA GLN A 224 26.83 37.95 15.88
C GLN A 224 27.30 37.06 14.75
N THR A 225 27.26 37.57 13.50
CA THR A 225 27.74 36.83 12.32
C THR A 225 29.24 36.53 12.41
N LEU A 226 30.03 37.43 12.97
CA LEU A 226 31.45 37.22 13.24
C LEU A 226 31.72 36.11 14.24
N VAL A 227 30.91 36.03 15.29
CA VAL A 227 31.01 34.95 16.29
C VAL A 227 30.61 33.59 15.64
N GLU A 228 29.62 33.60 14.78
CA GLU A 228 29.14 32.39 14.07
C GLU A 228 30.21 31.86 13.10
N ILE A 229 30.85 32.75 12.32
CA ILE A 229 31.97 32.38 11.43
C ILE A 229 33.20 31.92 12.24
N ALA A 230 33.49 32.57 13.38
CA ALA A 230 34.63 32.19 14.21
C ALA A 230 34.44 30.86 14.96
N SER A 231 33.20 30.39 15.14
CA SER A 231 32.90 29.12 15.80
C SER A 231 33.14 27.89 14.94
N GLU A 232 33.13 28.03 13.62
CA GLU A 232 33.52 26.96 12.70
C GLU A 232 35.05 26.86 12.63
N LYS A 233 35.59 25.63 12.71
CA LYS A 233 37.04 25.33 12.73
C LYS A 233 37.75 25.67 11.41
N ASN A 234 37.59 26.87 10.88
CA ASN A 234 38.24 27.32 9.65
C ASN A 234 39.48 28.15 9.96
N SER A 235 40.63 27.73 9.41
CA SER A 235 41.93 28.38 9.58
C SER A 235 42.08 29.73 8.84
N THR A 236 41.07 30.14 8.06
CA THR A 236 41.14 31.37 7.29
C THR A 236 39.82 32.13 7.45
N VAL A 237 39.87 33.28 8.13
CA VAL A 237 38.71 34.16 8.28
C VAL A 237 38.88 35.36 7.34
N ILE A 238 38.02 35.44 6.31
CA ILE A 238 37.96 36.61 5.41
C ILE A 238 37.00 37.63 6.04
N PHE A 239 37.55 38.79 6.46
CA PHE A 239 36.78 39.87 7.01
C PHE A 239 36.35 40.86 5.93
N PRO A 240 35.07 40.88 5.51
CA PRO A 240 34.56 42.00 4.71
C PRO A 240 34.35 43.21 5.65
N VAL A 241 35.28 44.15 5.67
CA VAL A 241 35.14 45.40 6.43
C VAL A 241 34.24 46.37 5.65
N PRO A 242 33.08 46.79 6.19
CA PRO A 242 32.23 47.78 5.54
C PRO A 242 33.01 49.10 5.37
N VAL A 243 32.98 49.64 4.17
CA VAL A 243 33.73 50.85 3.82
C VAL A 243 33.32 52.04 4.71
N ASP A 244 32.08 52.06 5.16
CA ASP A 244 31.55 53.09 6.09
C ASP A 244 32.22 53.13 7.45
N LEU A 245 32.72 52.00 7.98
CA LEU A 245 33.50 51.94 9.21
C LEU A 245 34.91 52.54 9.03
N MET A 246 35.50 52.32 7.85
CA MET A 246 36.80 52.92 7.52
C MET A 246 36.71 54.43 7.39
N THR A 247 35.66 54.97 6.75
CA THR A 247 35.42 56.42 6.65
C THR A 247 35.11 57.08 8.00
N SER A 248 34.47 56.38 8.91
CA SER A 248 34.23 56.84 10.28
C SER A 248 35.50 56.88 11.14
N LEU A 249 36.38 55.85 10.98
CA LEU A 249 37.68 55.79 11.64
C LEU A 249 38.65 56.87 11.11
N THR A 250 38.69 57.09 9.80
CA THR A 250 39.53 58.16 9.21
C THR A 250 39.11 59.55 9.70
N ARG A 251 37.79 59.84 9.81
CA ARG A 251 37.30 61.12 10.40
C ARG A 251 37.67 61.28 11.87
N LEU A 252 37.68 60.24 12.67
CA LEU A 252 38.12 60.28 14.07
C LEU A 252 39.62 60.55 14.20
N VAL A 253 40.43 59.93 13.33
CA VAL A 253 41.88 60.16 13.26
C VAL A 253 42.19 61.59 12.81
N GLU A 254 41.53 62.11 11.79
CA GLU A 254 41.67 63.50 11.34
C GLU A 254 41.25 64.52 12.41
N LYS A 255 40.19 64.21 13.17
CA LYS A 255 39.76 65.09 14.26
C LYS A 255 40.77 65.16 15.42
N HIS A 256 41.46 64.06 15.72
CA HIS A 256 42.53 64.03 16.73
C HIS A 256 43.84 64.63 16.23
N ALA A 257 44.10 64.60 14.92
CA ALA A 257 45.29 65.21 14.31
C ALA A 257 45.18 66.72 14.16
N SER A 258 43.96 67.28 14.22
CA SER A 258 43.70 68.72 14.09
C SER A 258 43.59 69.48 15.41
N GLU A 259 43.73 68.86 16.59
CA GLU A 259 43.86 69.57 17.86
C GLU A 259 45.31 70.03 18.09
N PRO A 260 45.58 71.35 18.16
CA PRO A 260 46.92 71.85 18.41
C PRO A 260 47.32 71.55 19.85
N PRO A 261 48.64 71.22 20.12
CA PRO A 261 49.12 70.93 21.45
C PRO A 261 48.88 72.12 22.37
N ALA A 262 48.24 71.85 23.53
CA ALA A 262 48.05 72.84 24.60
C ALA A 262 49.35 73.48 25.03
N ARG A 263 49.51 74.79 24.88
CA ARG A 263 50.64 75.61 25.34
C ARG A 263 50.81 75.45 26.78
N ALA A 264 51.96 74.87 27.19
CA ALA A 264 52.39 74.89 28.61
C ALA A 264 52.61 76.31 29.02
N ALA A 265 51.87 76.74 29.98
CA ALA A 265 52.08 78.05 30.74
C ALA A 265 53.33 77.90 31.61
N VAL A 266 54.38 78.63 31.24
CA VAL A 266 55.55 78.84 32.06
C VAL A 266 55.13 79.77 33.23
N HIS A 267 55.20 79.23 34.42
CA HIS A 267 54.99 80.00 35.70
C HIS A 267 56.35 80.49 36.07
N GLU A 268 56.59 81.79 35.93
CA GLU A 268 57.68 82.51 36.64
C GLU A 268 57.23 82.77 38.06
N ILE A 269 58.09 82.42 38.99
CA ILE A 269 57.97 82.76 40.44
C ILE A 269 59.16 83.74 40.76
N PRO A 270 58.93 84.77 41.56
CA PRO A 270 59.88 85.82 41.85
C PRO A 270 61.00 85.44 42.77
#